data_36a1d0673ca47a6881ba9c20c820bbc4
#
_entry.id   36a1d0673ca47a6881ba9c20c820bbc4
#
_cell.length_a   1.000
_cell.length_b   1.000
_cell.length_c   1.000
_cell.angle_alpha   90.00
_cell.angle_beta   90.00
_cell.angle_gamma   90.00
#
_symmetry.space_group_name_H-M   'P 1'
#
loop_
_entity.id
_entity.type
_entity.pdbx_description
1 polymer ?
#
loop_
_entity_poly.entity_id
_entity_poly.type
_entity_poly.pdbx_seq_one_letter_code
_entity_poly.pdbx_strand_id
1 'polypeptide(L)'
;PVFEKYKVDAVLTAHLHTYRRRVPLQNFAPAPQGEGITYILTGVAGDVRYPKLWGDFEWDAATAPKPETANYMTLTADEKSLEFKAFLPDGKQFDEVKLTK
;
A
#
# COMPACT_ATOMS: atom_id res chain seq x y z
N PRO A 1 -9.86 13.41 6.29
CA PRO A 1 -11.13 14.13 6.21
C PRO A 1 -11.67 14.33 4.80
N VAL A 2 -10.85 14.84 3.83
CA VAL A 2 -11.35 15.06 2.46
C VAL A 2 -11.68 13.73 1.80
N PHE A 3 -10.77 12.78 1.82
CA PHE A 3 -10.98 11.45 1.21
C PHE A 3 -12.12 10.68 1.88
N GLU A 4 -12.24 10.81 3.19
CA GLU A 4 -13.35 10.20 3.95
C GLU A 4 -14.69 10.81 3.56
N LYS A 5 -14.75 12.15 3.44
CA LYS A 5 -15.96 12.87 3.01
C LYS A 5 -16.48 12.34 1.66
N TYR A 6 -15.57 12.05 0.73
CA TYR A 6 -15.92 11.58 -0.61
C TYR A 6 -15.89 10.05 -0.74
N LYS A 7 -15.75 9.33 0.37
CA LYS A 7 -15.78 7.85 0.41
C LYS A 7 -14.80 7.21 -0.56
N VAL A 8 -13.57 7.72 -0.56
CA VAL A 8 -12.47 7.14 -1.34
C VAL A 8 -12.09 5.79 -0.74
N ASP A 9 -12.00 4.75 -1.56
CA ASP A 9 -11.70 3.39 -1.10
C ASP A 9 -10.20 3.20 -0.83
N ALA A 10 -9.35 3.73 -1.72
CA ALA A 10 -7.89 3.61 -1.59
C ALA A 10 -7.18 4.85 -2.10
N VAL A 11 -6.01 5.14 -1.54
CA VAL A 11 -5.13 6.23 -1.98
C VAL A 11 -3.76 5.64 -2.31
N LEU A 12 -3.34 5.83 -3.56
CA LEU A 12 -2.01 5.42 -4.02
C LEU A 12 -1.08 6.63 -4.01
N THR A 13 0.10 6.46 -3.42
CA THR A 13 1.13 7.49 -3.37
C THR A 13 2.45 6.94 -3.87
N ALA A 14 3.36 7.83 -4.25
CA ALA A 14 4.67 7.46 -4.75
C ALA A 14 5.73 8.47 -4.27
N HIS A 15 6.81 8.66 -5.03
CA HIS A 15 7.92 9.58 -4.76
C HIS A 15 8.93 9.04 -3.74
N LEU A 16 8.52 8.57 -2.59
CA LEU A 16 9.43 7.87 -1.68
C LEU A 16 9.72 6.46 -2.22
N HIS A 17 10.99 6.09 -2.30
CA HIS A 17 11.44 4.84 -2.93
C HIS A 17 11.31 3.67 -1.95
N THR A 18 10.08 3.34 -1.59
CA THR A 18 9.75 2.22 -0.71
C THR A 18 8.34 1.71 -1.04
N TYR A 19 8.04 0.47 -0.66
CA TYR A 19 6.69 -0.05 -0.68
C TYR A 19 6.16 -0.17 0.75
N ARG A 20 4.98 0.40 0.99
CA ARG A 20 4.28 0.29 2.28
C ARG A 20 2.78 0.33 2.09
N ARG A 21 2.08 -0.56 2.73
CA ARG A 21 0.64 -0.47 2.89
C ARG A 21 0.33 -0.24 4.36
N ARG A 22 -0.43 0.79 4.66
CA ARG A 22 -0.89 1.08 6.02
C ARG A 22 -2.09 0.20 6.39
N VAL A 23 -2.29 -0.03 7.67
CA VAL A 23 -3.62 -0.44 8.15
C VAL A 23 -4.61 0.63 7.71
N PRO A 24 -5.90 0.29 7.47
CA PRO A 24 -6.89 1.31 7.09
C PRO A 24 -6.95 2.44 8.10
N LEU A 25 -6.99 3.68 7.60
CA LEU A 25 -6.96 4.89 8.44
C LEU A 25 -8.27 5.66 8.34
N GLN A 26 -8.68 6.26 9.47
CA GLN A 26 -9.82 7.14 9.56
C GLN A 26 -9.52 8.20 10.63
N ASN A 27 -9.81 9.46 10.35
CA ASN A 27 -9.57 10.56 11.29
C ASN A 27 -8.13 10.59 11.82
N PHE A 28 -7.13 10.39 10.93
CA PHE A 28 -5.70 10.40 11.25
C PHE A 28 -5.24 9.32 12.23
N ALA A 29 -5.98 8.20 12.32
CA ALA A 29 -5.64 7.08 13.19
C ALA A 29 -6.07 5.76 12.55
N PRO A 30 -5.57 4.60 13.04
CA PRO A 30 -6.07 3.31 12.61
C PRO A 30 -7.59 3.23 12.79
N ALA A 31 -8.27 2.78 11.74
CA ALA A 31 -9.73 2.64 11.73
C ALA A 31 -10.18 1.35 12.40
N PRO A 32 -11.43 1.29 12.88
CA PRO A 32 -12.04 0.03 13.28
C PRO A 32 -12.05 -0.97 12.12
N GLN A 33 -12.14 -2.27 12.45
CA GLN A 33 -12.18 -3.33 11.45
C GLN A 33 -13.30 -3.12 10.44
N GLY A 34 -12.98 -3.22 9.15
CA GLY A 34 -13.94 -3.04 8.06
C GLY A 34 -14.22 -1.59 7.70
N GLU A 35 -13.57 -0.63 8.35
CA GLU A 35 -13.70 0.79 8.07
C GLU A 35 -12.36 1.40 7.66
N GLY A 36 -12.40 2.69 7.27
CA GLY A 36 -11.20 3.46 6.92
C GLY A 36 -10.79 3.33 5.47
N ILE A 37 -9.74 4.06 5.11
CA ILE A 37 -9.18 4.15 3.78
C ILE A 37 -7.83 3.43 3.74
N THR A 38 -7.62 2.61 2.71
CA THR A 38 -6.34 1.93 2.49
C THR A 38 -5.35 2.87 1.79
N TYR A 39 -4.20 3.09 2.40
CA TYR A 39 -3.11 3.89 1.82
C TYR A 39 -1.95 2.99 1.42
N ILE A 40 -1.53 3.09 0.16
CA ILE A 40 -0.41 2.31 -0.38
C ILE A 40 0.61 3.26 -0.98
N LEU A 41 1.84 3.20 -0.48
CA LEU A 41 3.00 3.87 -1.06
C LEU A 41 3.73 2.88 -1.96
N THR A 42 3.87 3.18 -3.24
CA THR A 42 4.50 2.31 -4.22
C THR A 42 5.36 3.14 -5.19
N GLY A 43 6.65 3.22 -4.93
CA GLY A 43 7.57 4.10 -5.65
C GLY A 43 8.88 3.46 -6.10
N VAL A 44 8.97 2.13 -6.23
CA VAL A 44 10.26 1.43 -6.42
C VAL A 44 10.32 0.54 -7.66
N ALA A 45 9.72 0.98 -8.74
CA ALA A 45 9.64 0.15 -9.96
C ALA A 45 10.97 -0.04 -10.72
N GLY A 46 12.04 0.61 -10.35
CA GLY A 46 13.33 0.41 -11.05
C GLY A 46 14.41 1.41 -10.73
N ASP A 47 14.14 2.38 -9.90
CA ASP A 47 15.06 3.48 -9.61
C ASP A 47 15.85 3.26 -8.31
N VAL A 48 16.59 4.27 -7.89
CA VAL A 48 17.47 4.27 -6.71
C VAL A 48 16.73 3.85 -5.45
N ARG A 49 17.40 3.06 -4.62
CA ARG A 49 16.91 2.60 -3.32
C ARG A 49 17.61 3.32 -2.19
N TYR A 50 16.88 3.50 -1.11
CA TYR A 50 17.42 4.02 0.14
C TYR A 50 17.14 3.01 1.26
N PRO A 51 17.79 1.84 1.24
CA PRO A 51 17.38 0.70 2.08
C PRO A 51 17.50 0.95 3.58
N LYS A 52 18.25 1.95 3.99
CA LYS A 52 18.44 2.29 5.41
C LYS A 52 17.66 3.53 5.85
N LEU A 53 16.94 4.17 4.93
CA LEU A 53 16.28 5.44 5.21
C LEU A 53 14.88 5.26 5.80
N TRP A 54 14.21 4.17 5.43
CA TRP A 54 12.82 3.91 5.80
C TRP A 54 12.72 2.73 6.75
N GLY A 55 12.55 3.02 8.05
CA GLY A 55 12.24 1.99 9.04
C GLY A 55 10.78 1.58 9.00
N ASP A 56 10.45 0.49 9.67
CA ASP A 56 9.06 0.09 9.84
C ASP A 56 8.33 1.02 10.79
N PHE A 57 7.04 1.22 10.57
CA PHE A 57 6.18 2.06 11.38
C PHE A 57 5.02 1.21 11.93
N GLU A 58 4.56 1.51 13.14
CA GLU A 58 3.55 0.69 13.82
C GLU A 58 2.23 0.54 13.05
N TRP A 59 1.91 1.47 12.15
CA TRP A 59 0.71 1.39 11.31
C TRP A 59 0.96 0.75 9.94
N ASP A 60 2.14 0.19 9.70
CA ASP A 60 2.40 -0.58 8.48
C ASP A 60 1.73 -1.95 8.59
N ALA A 61 0.77 -2.22 7.69
CA ALA A 61 0.18 -3.55 7.55
C ALA A 61 1.06 -4.47 6.73
N ALA A 62 1.80 -3.91 5.75
CA ALA A 62 2.75 -4.65 4.92
C ALA A 62 3.86 -3.73 4.43
N THR A 63 5.07 -4.29 4.33
CA THR A 63 6.26 -3.64 3.75
C THR A 63 6.92 -4.61 2.79
N ALA A 64 7.75 -4.10 1.87
CA ALA A 64 8.56 -4.96 1.02
C ALA A 64 9.58 -5.74 1.86
N PRO A 65 9.96 -6.97 1.41
CA PRO A 65 11.04 -7.72 2.06
C PRO A 65 12.35 -6.93 2.12
N LYS A 66 13.09 -7.12 3.18
CA LYS A 66 14.40 -6.46 3.38
C LYS A 66 15.55 -7.38 2.95
N PRO A 67 16.62 -6.86 2.34
CA PRO A 67 16.78 -5.48 1.87
C PRO A 67 15.81 -5.16 0.72
N GLU A 68 15.26 -3.96 0.73
CA GLU A 68 14.26 -3.57 -0.25
C GLU A 68 14.88 -3.44 -1.64
N THR A 69 14.30 -4.16 -2.62
CA THR A 69 14.70 -4.14 -4.02
C THR A 69 13.58 -3.55 -4.87
N ALA A 70 13.74 -3.59 -6.20
CA ALA A 70 12.65 -3.21 -7.10
C ALA A 70 11.40 -4.05 -6.81
N ASN A 71 10.24 -3.44 -6.97
CA ASN A 71 8.96 -4.13 -6.88
C ASN A 71 7.93 -3.43 -7.76
N TYR A 72 6.84 -4.12 -8.02
CA TYR A 72 5.72 -3.56 -8.77
C TYR A 72 4.41 -4.03 -8.17
N MET A 73 3.35 -3.31 -8.49
CA MET A 73 2.01 -3.61 -7.98
C MET A 73 1.04 -3.72 -9.15
N THR A 74 0.13 -4.68 -9.08
CA THR A 74 -1.02 -4.77 -9.98
C THR A 74 -2.29 -4.38 -9.26
N LEU A 75 -3.21 -3.78 -10.01
CA LEU A 75 -4.55 -3.46 -9.55
C LEU A 75 -5.56 -4.13 -10.48
N THR A 76 -6.44 -4.93 -9.91
CA THR A 76 -7.60 -5.47 -10.59
C THR A 76 -8.87 -4.86 -10.01
N ALA A 77 -9.72 -4.32 -10.84
CA ALA A 77 -10.94 -3.64 -10.40
C ALA A 77 -12.16 -4.20 -11.15
N ASP A 78 -13.24 -4.38 -10.42
CA ASP A 78 -14.57 -4.63 -10.97
C ASP A 78 -15.62 -3.73 -10.29
N GLU A 79 -16.89 -3.97 -10.53
CA GLU A 79 -17.97 -3.12 -10.00
C GLU A 79 -18.04 -3.11 -8.46
N LYS A 80 -17.51 -4.13 -7.80
CA LYS A 80 -17.66 -4.34 -6.35
C LYS A 80 -16.34 -4.48 -5.59
N SER A 81 -15.22 -4.58 -6.30
CA SER A 81 -13.94 -4.82 -5.62
C SER A 81 -12.74 -4.18 -6.30
N LEU A 82 -11.74 -3.89 -5.47
CA LEU A 82 -10.39 -3.53 -5.87
C LEU A 82 -9.44 -4.55 -5.26
N GLU A 83 -8.59 -5.16 -6.07
CA GLU A 83 -7.57 -6.09 -5.58
C GLU A 83 -6.18 -5.60 -5.96
N PHE A 84 -5.35 -5.38 -4.94
CA PHE A 84 -3.97 -4.95 -5.09
C PHE A 84 -3.05 -6.12 -4.75
N LYS A 85 -2.09 -6.40 -5.62
CA LYS A 85 -1.04 -7.40 -5.39
C LYS A 85 0.32 -6.79 -5.68
N ALA A 86 1.27 -6.99 -4.78
CA ALA A 86 2.63 -6.49 -4.93
C ALA A 86 3.62 -7.65 -5.11
N PHE A 87 4.57 -7.47 -6.02
CA PHE A 87 5.49 -8.51 -6.47
C PHE A 87 6.92 -8.02 -6.51
N LEU A 88 7.86 -8.91 -6.24
CA LEU A 88 9.27 -8.74 -6.56
C LEU A 88 9.50 -8.96 -8.08
N PRO A 89 10.65 -8.53 -8.63
CA PRO A 89 10.93 -8.68 -10.07
C PRO A 89 10.88 -10.11 -10.58
N ASP A 90 11.15 -11.10 -9.73
CA ASP A 90 11.08 -12.52 -10.07
C ASP A 90 9.64 -13.08 -10.10
N GLY A 91 8.64 -12.22 -9.81
CA GLY A 91 7.24 -12.61 -9.76
C GLY A 91 6.75 -13.10 -8.39
N LYS A 92 7.62 -13.14 -7.38
CA LYS A 92 7.21 -13.54 -6.03
C LYS A 92 6.32 -12.49 -5.41
N GLN A 93 5.08 -12.87 -5.05
CA GLN A 93 4.15 -11.98 -4.37
C GLN A 93 4.52 -11.80 -2.91
N PHE A 94 4.52 -10.55 -2.43
CA PHE A 94 4.81 -10.26 -1.02
C PHE A 94 3.70 -9.50 -0.30
N ASP A 95 2.71 -8.99 -1.02
CA ASP A 95 1.53 -8.36 -0.39
C ASP A 95 0.29 -8.56 -1.24
N GLU A 96 -0.86 -8.58 -0.57
CA GLU A 96 -2.16 -8.65 -1.20
C GLU A 96 -3.20 -8.00 -0.30
N VAL A 97 -4.07 -7.19 -0.91
CA VAL A 97 -5.27 -6.67 -0.23
C VAL A 97 -6.42 -6.57 -1.21
N LYS A 98 -7.60 -7.00 -0.78
CA LYS A 98 -8.83 -6.88 -1.53
C LYS A 98 -9.83 -6.02 -0.76
N LEU A 99 -10.32 -4.97 -1.42
CA LEU A 99 -11.36 -4.09 -0.90
C LEU A 99 -12.66 -4.42 -1.59
N THR A 100 -13.71 -4.71 -0.83
CA THR A 100 -15.02 -5.10 -1.36
C THR A 100 -16.08 -4.12 -0.88
N LYS A 101 -16.99 -3.74 -1.77
CA LYS A 101 -18.19 -2.95 -1.47
C LYS A 101 -19.36 -3.85 -1.13
#